data_1c611affbbac31f18f96b1df8884c383
#
_entry.id   1c611affbbac31f18f96b1df8884c383
#
_cell.length_a   1.000
_cell.length_b   1.000
_cell.length_c   1.000
_cell.angle_alpha   90.00
_cell.angle_beta   90.00
_cell.angle_gamma   90.00
#
_symmetry.space_group_name_H-M   'P 1'
#
loop_
_entity.id
_entity.type
_entity.pdbx_description
1 polymer ?
#
loop_
_entity_poly.entity_id
_entity_poly.type
_entity_poly.pdbx_seq_one_letter_code
_entity_poly.pdbx_strand_id
1 'polypeptide(L)'
;MEYENFIRNKSFRHVDAGFSCPEVLPYPLFDYQEPLVRWACKRGKAALFADTGLGKTIMQLAWADQVAKHTGGPVIILAPLAVSLQTIDEGKKYGIHVEKANPGATFFGPNIVITNYEQIHKFDPDVFQGIVIDESSILKGMQGKRRQEITDFGMSIKYRLSCTATPSPNDFMELGTQAEFLGIMSQIEMLAMFFIHDGGDEIGRAHV
;
A
#
# COMPACT_ATOMS: atom_id res chain seq x y z
N MET A 1 -24.97 1.16 -27.25
CA MET A 1 -23.80 0.37 -27.73
C MET A 1 -22.45 1.05 -27.50
N GLU A 2 -22.27 2.34 -27.83
CA GLU A 2 -20.97 3.02 -27.61
C GLU A 2 -20.62 3.23 -26.12
N TYR A 3 -21.58 3.67 -25.30
CA TYR A 3 -21.35 3.92 -23.87
C TYR A 3 -21.06 2.65 -23.08
N GLU A 4 -21.77 1.55 -23.37
CA GLU A 4 -21.53 0.26 -22.72
C GLU A 4 -20.16 -0.34 -23.08
N ASN A 5 -19.74 -0.18 -24.33
CA ASN A 5 -18.39 -0.58 -24.77
C ASN A 5 -17.31 0.31 -24.14
N PHE A 6 -17.57 1.61 -23.98
CA PHE A 6 -16.69 2.54 -23.30
C PHE A 6 -16.51 2.16 -21.82
N ILE A 7 -17.62 1.88 -21.11
CA ILE A 7 -17.57 1.41 -19.71
C ILE A 7 -16.86 0.05 -19.60
N ARG A 8 -17.14 -0.87 -20.52
CA ARG A 8 -16.50 -2.19 -20.54
C ARG A 8 -14.98 -2.08 -20.78
N ASN A 9 -14.54 -1.18 -21.63
CA ASN A 9 -13.12 -0.92 -21.88
C ASN A 9 -12.43 -0.18 -20.73
N LYS A 10 -13.18 0.58 -19.92
CA LYS A 10 -12.69 1.21 -18.67
C LYS A 10 -12.77 0.29 -17.44
N SER A 11 -13.49 -0.84 -17.53
CA SER A 11 -13.55 -1.79 -16.43
C SER A 11 -12.28 -2.63 -16.36
N PHE A 12 -11.30 -2.17 -15.62
CA PHE A 12 -10.15 -2.98 -15.25
C PHE A 12 -10.62 -4.18 -14.42
N ARG A 13 -10.59 -5.37 -15.00
CA ARG A 13 -10.68 -6.59 -14.22
C ARG A 13 -9.32 -6.82 -13.56
N HIS A 14 -9.18 -6.29 -12.36
CA HIS A 14 -7.99 -6.58 -11.57
C HIS A 14 -8.03 -8.06 -11.18
N VAL A 15 -7.09 -8.83 -11.68
CA VAL A 15 -6.93 -10.24 -11.34
C VAL A 15 -6.42 -10.32 -9.91
N ASP A 16 -7.06 -11.13 -9.07
CA ASP A 16 -6.56 -11.42 -7.73
C ASP A 16 -5.20 -12.13 -7.85
N ALA A 17 -4.15 -11.49 -7.36
CA ALA A 17 -2.77 -11.98 -7.43
C ALA A 17 -2.22 -12.36 -6.04
N GLY A 18 -3.09 -12.40 -5.03
CA GLY A 18 -2.77 -12.67 -3.66
C GLY A 18 -3.09 -14.11 -3.24
N PHE A 19 -3.53 -14.26 -2.00
CA PHE A 19 -3.84 -15.53 -1.36
C PHE A 19 -5.04 -15.43 -0.43
N SER A 20 -5.65 -16.56 -0.08
CA SER A 20 -6.71 -16.63 0.90
C SER A 20 -6.15 -16.76 2.31
N CYS A 21 -6.61 -15.92 3.24
CA CYS A 21 -6.26 -16.04 4.64
C CYS A 21 -6.88 -17.29 5.28
N PRO A 22 -6.34 -17.78 6.42
CA PRO A 22 -6.97 -18.80 7.24
C PRO A 22 -8.41 -18.42 7.63
N GLU A 23 -9.23 -19.42 7.96
CA GLU A 23 -10.63 -19.22 8.33
C GLU A 23 -10.77 -18.25 9.53
N VAL A 24 -9.88 -18.38 10.52
CA VAL A 24 -9.83 -17.50 11.69
C VAL A 24 -8.53 -16.71 11.69
N LEU A 25 -8.64 -15.39 11.76
CA LEU A 25 -7.48 -14.51 11.95
C LEU A 25 -7.24 -14.33 13.46
N PRO A 26 -5.99 -14.54 13.94
CA PRO A 26 -5.66 -14.50 15.37
C PRO A 26 -5.47 -13.07 15.93
N TYR A 27 -6.19 -12.10 15.39
CA TYR A 27 -6.07 -10.69 15.78
C TYR A 27 -7.41 -10.16 16.28
N PRO A 28 -7.43 -9.20 17.23
CA PRO A 28 -8.65 -8.58 17.74
C PRO A 28 -9.15 -7.51 16.76
N LEU A 29 -9.54 -7.95 15.56
CA LEU A 29 -10.10 -7.10 14.54
C LEU A 29 -11.60 -6.86 14.79
N PHE A 30 -12.07 -5.66 14.50
CA PHE A 30 -13.51 -5.39 14.42
C PHE A 30 -14.13 -6.04 13.17
N ASP A 31 -15.44 -6.25 13.21
CA ASP A 31 -16.20 -6.92 12.14
C ASP A 31 -15.98 -6.29 10.75
N TYR A 32 -15.73 -4.99 10.68
CA TYR A 32 -15.44 -4.30 9.41
C TYR A 32 -13.97 -4.38 8.98
N GLN A 33 -13.04 -4.60 9.91
CA GLN A 33 -11.60 -4.66 9.60
C GLN A 33 -11.19 -6.01 9.01
N GLU A 34 -11.72 -7.09 9.54
CA GLU A 34 -11.36 -8.44 9.09
C GLU A 34 -11.65 -8.66 7.60
N PRO A 35 -12.85 -8.32 7.06
CA PRO A 35 -13.10 -8.40 5.62
C PRO A 35 -12.14 -7.58 4.77
N LEU A 36 -11.72 -6.40 5.24
CA LEU A 36 -10.76 -5.55 4.54
C LEU A 36 -9.36 -6.19 4.48
N VAL A 37 -8.90 -6.76 5.59
CA VAL A 37 -7.61 -7.48 5.63
C VAL A 37 -7.65 -8.69 4.69
N ARG A 38 -8.72 -9.49 4.75
CA ARG A 38 -8.91 -10.65 3.86
C ARG A 38 -8.95 -10.26 2.39
N TRP A 39 -9.69 -9.20 2.08
CA TRP A 39 -9.74 -8.66 0.72
C TRP A 39 -8.35 -8.20 0.25
N ALA A 40 -7.61 -7.47 1.07
CA ALA A 40 -6.28 -7.00 0.72
C ALA A 40 -5.29 -8.16 0.51
N CYS A 41 -5.35 -9.22 1.33
CA CYS A 41 -4.55 -10.43 1.12
C CYS A 41 -4.91 -11.12 -0.20
N LYS A 42 -6.20 -11.26 -0.51
CA LYS A 42 -6.68 -11.86 -1.75
C LYS A 42 -6.27 -11.06 -2.98
N ARG A 43 -6.30 -9.73 -2.89
CA ARG A 43 -5.81 -8.85 -3.95
C ARG A 43 -4.31 -8.93 -4.16
N GLY A 44 -3.52 -9.09 -3.10
CA GLY A 44 -2.07 -9.08 -3.12
C GLY A 44 -1.47 -7.68 -3.28
N LYS A 45 -2.16 -6.80 -4.00
CA LYS A 45 -1.84 -5.38 -4.15
C LYS A 45 -3.12 -4.59 -3.87
N ALA A 46 -3.12 -3.81 -2.79
CA ALA A 46 -4.33 -3.13 -2.32
C ALA A 46 -4.03 -1.77 -1.70
N ALA A 47 -5.04 -0.90 -1.72
CA ALA A 47 -5.05 0.35 -0.96
C ALA A 47 -6.15 0.28 0.11
N LEU A 48 -5.80 0.59 1.35
CA LEU A 48 -6.73 0.74 2.47
C LEU A 48 -6.90 2.22 2.79
N PHE A 49 -7.98 2.79 2.31
CA PHE A 49 -8.36 4.17 2.57
C PHE A 49 -9.35 4.18 3.74
N ALA A 50 -8.83 4.39 4.92
CA ALA A 50 -9.61 4.40 6.15
C ALA A 50 -9.31 5.66 6.94
N ASP A 51 -10.32 6.32 7.46
CA ASP A 51 -10.18 7.57 8.20
C ASP A 51 -9.37 7.39 9.50
N THR A 52 -9.00 8.50 10.10
CA THR A 52 -8.30 8.52 11.39
C THR A 52 -9.15 7.84 12.46
N GLY A 53 -8.52 7.01 13.28
CA GLY A 53 -9.23 6.27 14.35
C GLY A 53 -9.88 4.96 13.91
N LEU A 54 -9.95 4.63 12.61
CA LEU A 54 -10.51 3.37 12.13
C LEU A 54 -9.54 2.17 12.22
N GLY A 55 -8.42 2.31 12.94
CA GLY A 55 -7.49 1.22 13.20
C GLY A 55 -6.71 0.75 11.97
N LYS A 56 -6.22 1.67 11.14
CA LYS A 56 -5.32 1.34 10.02
C LYS A 56 -4.12 0.52 10.46
N THR A 57 -3.54 0.86 11.61
CA THR A 57 -2.32 0.19 12.13
C THR A 57 -2.55 -1.30 12.36
N ILE A 58 -3.64 -1.71 13.01
CA ILE A 58 -3.90 -3.14 13.21
C ILE A 58 -4.19 -3.85 11.88
N MET A 59 -4.89 -3.21 10.93
CA MET A 59 -5.18 -3.82 9.63
C MET A 59 -3.90 -4.03 8.81
N GLN A 60 -2.99 -3.04 8.77
CA GLN A 60 -1.71 -3.17 8.05
C GLN A 60 -0.78 -4.18 8.72
N LEU A 61 -0.75 -4.25 10.05
CA LEU A 61 0.03 -5.24 10.80
C LEU A 61 -0.51 -6.66 10.57
N ALA A 62 -1.83 -6.84 10.63
CA ALA A 62 -2.46 -8.12 10.34
C ALA A 62 -2.18 -8.57 8.91
N TRP A 63 -2.28 -7.68 7.93
CA TRP A 63 -1.93 -7.97 6.54
C TRP A 63 -0.47 -8.34 6.38
N ALA A 64 0.44 -7.58 6.98
CA ALA A 64 1.88 -7.85 6.91
C ALA A 64 2.24 -9.21 7.51
N ASP A 65 1.65 -9.57 8.65
CA ASP A 65 1.87 -10.86 9.30
C ASP A 65 1.30 -12.02 8.47
N GLN A 66 0.13 -11.83 7.84
CA GLN A 66 -0.41 -12.84 6.92
C GLN A 66 0.48 -13.03 5.68
N VAL A 67 1.00 -11.95 5.09
CA VAL A 67 1.95 -12.03 3.96
C VAL A 67 3.24 -12.72 4.38
N ALA A 68 3.83 -12.34 5.51
CA ALA A 68 5.05 -12.95 6.03
C ALA A 68 4.89 -14.46 6.27
N LYS A 69 3.78 -14.87 6.91
CA LYS A 69 3.47 -16.29 7.16
C LYS A 69 3.20 -17.07 5.87
N HIS A 70 2.47 -16.47 4.92
CA HIS A 70 2.15 -17.12 3.64
C HIS A 70 3.39 -17.35 2.78
N THR A 71 4.30 -16.38 2.76
CA THR A 71 5.50 -16.43 1.90
C THR A 71 6.71 -17.07 2.57
N GLY A 72 6.72 -17.14 3.90
CA GLY A 72 7.88 -17.52 4.70
C GLY A 72 9.03 -16.49 4.70
N GLY A 73 8.78 -15.26 4.21
CA GLY A 73 9.78 -14.22 4.07
C GLY A 73 9.40 -12.88 4.71
N PRO A 74 10.33 -11.94 4.79
CA PRO A 74 10.13 -10.69 5.50
C PRO A 74 9.22 -9.70 4.76
N VAL A 75 8.52 -8.87 5.56
CA VAL A 75 7.71 -7.74 5.09
C VAL A 75 8.27 -6.46 5.67
N ILE A 76 8.41 -5.43 4.83
CA ILE A 76 8.88 -4.11 5.25
C ILE A 76 7.71 -3.11 5.34
N ILE A 77 7.65 -2.36 6.44
CA ILE A 77 6.70 -1.25 6.63
C ILE A 77 7.48 0.06 6.52
N LEU A 78 7.02 0.93 5.64
CA LEU A 78 7.49 2.32 5.55
C LEU A 78 6.51 3.21 6.30
N ALA A 79 6.98 3.89 7.34
CA ALA A 79 6.17 4.79 8.14
C ALA A 79 6.93 6.09 8.45
N PRO A 80 6.24 7.20 8.74
CA PRO A 80 6.91 8.37 9.29
C PRO A 80 7.69 8.03 10.56
N LEU A 81 8.85 8.65 10.74
CA LEU A 81 9.75 8.35 11.87
C LEU A 81 9.05 8.42 13.24
N ALA A 82 8.17 9.41 13.40
CA ALA A 82 7.43 9.62 14.65
C ALA A 82 6.44 8.50 14.98
N VAL A 83 5.96 7.77 13.96
CA VAL A 83 4.93 6.72 14.10
C VAL A 83 5.56 5.33 14.28
N SER A 84 6.81 5.16 13.88
CA SER A 84 7.47 3.85 13.88
C SER A 84 7.48 3.16 15.25
N LEU A 85 7.75 3.89 16.32
CA LEU A 85 7.74 3.32 17.69
C LEU A 85 6.32 2.93 18.12
N GLN A 86 5.34 3.77 17.82
CA GLN A 86 3.93 3.47 18.10
C GLN A 86 3.48 2.19 17.37
N THR A 87 3.86 2.03 16.11
CA THR A 87 3.53 0.83 15.32
C THR A 87 4.14 -0.44 15.93
N ILE A 88 5.39 -0.36 16.42
CA ILE A 88 6.04 -1.48 17.11
C ILE A 88 5.29 -1.84 18.40
N ASP A 89 4.89 -0.84 19.18
CA ASP A 89 4.18 -1.06 20.44
C ASP A 89 2.76 -1.57 20.24
N GLU A 90 2.06 -1.09 19.20
CA GLU A 90 0.78 -1.66 18.79
C GLU A 90 0.94 -3.12 18.31
N GLY A 91 1.99 -3.43 17.57
CA GLY A 91 2.31 -4.82 17.20
C GLY A 91 2.42 -5.73 18.40
N LYS A 92 3.17 -5.33 19.43
CA LYS A 92 3.28 -6.08 20.70
C LYS A 92 1.92 -6.29 21.37
N LYS A 93 1.08 -5.25 21.40
CA LYS A 93 -0.27 -5.31 21.97
C LYS A 93 -1.15 -6.36 21.28
N TYR A 94 -0.98 -6.53 19.97
CA TYR A 94 -1.77 -7.45 19.16
C TYR A 94 -1.09 -8.82 18.93
N GLY A 95 0.05 -9.07 19.58
CA GLY A 95 0.81 -10.31 19.41
C GLY A 95 1.50 -10.44 18.06
N ILE A 96 1.71 -9.32 17.36
CA ILE A 96 2.42 -9.27 16.08
C ILE A 96 3.81 -8.68 16.34
N HIS A 97 4.84 -9.47 16.09
CA HIS A 97 6.21 -9.02 16.29
C HIS A 97 6.66 -8.11 15.15
N VAL A 98 7.09 -6.90 15.51
CA VAL A 98 7.61 -5.90 14.58
C VAL A 98 8.94 -5.38 15.11
N GLU A 99 9.96 -5.38 14.28
CA GLU A 99 11.29 -4.89 14.63
C GLU A 99 11.66 -3.65 13.82
N LYS A 100 12.51 -2.80 14.40
CA LYS A 100 13.10 -1.71 13.64
C LYS A 100 14.09 -2.28 12.62
N ALA A 101 13.93 -1.93 11.36
CA ALA A 101 14.86 -2.33 10.31
C ALA A 101 16.23 -1.64 10.51
N ASN A 102 17.28 -2.44 10.58
CA ASN A 102 18.65 -1.94 10.64
C ASN A 102 19.33 -2.15 9.28
N PRO A 103 19.89 -1.10 8.66
CA PRO A 103 20.65 -1.24 7.42
C PRO A 103 21.82 -2.23 7.60
N GLY A 104 21.97 -3.12 6.63
CA GLY A 104 23.00 -4.16 6.66
C GLY A 104 22.65 -5.40 7.49
N ALA A 105 21.49 -5.42 8.17
CA ALA A 105 20.98 -6.63 8.79
C ALA A 105 20.47 -7.61 7.73
N THR A 106 20.65 -8.90 7.99
CA THR A 106 20.07 -9.95 7.18
C THR A 106 18.73 -10.36 7.79
N PHE A 107 17.69 -10.36 6.97
CA PHE A 107 16.34 -10.73 7.40
C PHE A 107 16.03 -12.14 6.92
N PHE A 108 15.62 -13.02 7.84
CA PHE A 108 15.26 -14.40 7.53
C PHE A 108 13.87 -14.74 8.06
N GLY A 109 13.14 -15.55 7.32
CA GLY A 109 11.85 -16.07 7.74
C GLY A 109 10.74 -15.01 7.77
N PRO A 110 9.59 -15.33 8.36
CA PRO A 110 8.41 -14.50 8.37
C PRO A 110 8.51 -13.36 9.39
N ASN A 111 9.35 -12.37 9.13
CA ASN A 111 9.57 -11.20 9.97
C ASN A 111 8.88 -9.96 9.42
N ILE A 112 8.45 -9.07 10.31
CA ILE A 112 7.97 -7.74 9.96
C ILE A 112 8.97 -6.72 10.47
N VAL A 113 9.48 -5.89 9.58
CA VAL A 113 10.41 -4.83 9.93
C VAL A 113 9.86 -3.47 9.52
N ILE A 114 10.17 -2.44 10.30
CA ILE A 114 9.71 -1.08 10.05
C ILE A 114 10.88 -0.11 9.90
N THR A 115 10.79 0.76 8.90
CA THR A 115 11.76 1.84 8.68
C THR A 115 11.04 3.12 8.24
N ASN A 116 11.78 4.23 8.19
CA ASN A 116 11.25 5.46 7.62
C ASN A 116 11.56 5.57 6.12
N TYR A 117 10.81 6.44 5.44
CA TYR A 117 10.94 6.66 4.01
C TYR A 117 12.35 7.07 3.55
N GLU A 118 13.10 7.76 4.43
CA GLU A 118 14.43 8.28 4.12
C GLU A 118 15.51 7.19 4.10
N GLN A 119 15.24 6.06 4.73
CA GLN A 119 16.20 4.97 4.87
C GLN A 119 16.03 3.89 3.81
N ILE A 120 14.97 3.95 2.97
CA ILE A 120 14.61 2.86 2.05
C ILE A 120 15.76 2.48 1.11
N HIS A 121 16.54 3.45 0.65
CA HIS A 121 17.69 3.25 -0.23
C HIS A 121 18.82 2.39 0.36
N LYS A 122 18.76 2.08 1.66
CA LYS A 122 19.74 1.26 2.37
C LYS A 122 19.37 -0.22 2.39
N PHE A 123 18.24 -0.58 1.83
CA PHE A 123 17.72 -1.94 1.83
C PHE A 123 17.64 -2.46 0.40
N ASP A 124 17.81 -3.79 0.26
CA ASP A 124 17.63 -4.49 -1.00
C ASP A 124 16.16 -4.94 -1.12
N PRO A 125 15.41 -4.49 -2.14
CA PRO A 125 14.01 -4.89 -2.31
C PRO A 125 13.82 -6.38 -2.52
N ASP A 126 14.80 -7.08 -3.09
CA ASP A 126 14.71 -8.51 -3.42
C ASP A 126 14.64 -9.41 -2.18
N VAL A 127 15.00 -8.86 -1.01
CA VAL A 127 14.89 -9.57 0.27
C VAL A 127 13.43 -9.68 0.72
N PHE A 128 12.58 -8.70 0.37
CA PHE A 128 11.24 -8.57 0.94
C PHE A 128 10.17 -9.21 0.07
N GLN A 129 9.21 -9.86 0.71
CA GLN A 129 8.05 -10.46 0.05
C GLN A 129 6.84 -9.53 0.04
N GLY A 130 6.80 -8.56 0.95
CA GLY A 130 5.74 -7.58 1.06
C GLY A 130 6.24 -6.21 1.50
N ILE A 131 5.53 -5.17 1.08
CA ILE A 131 5.76 -3.79 1.49
C ILE A 131 4.45 -3.12 1.88
N VAL A 132 4.46 -2.42 3.00
CA VAL A 132 3.38 -1.54 3.45
C VAL A 132 3.87 -0.10 3.41
N ILE A 133 3.07 0.81 2.87
CA ILE A 133 3.27 2.26 3.04
C ILE A 133 2.20 2.78 3.99
N ASP A 134 2.61 3.14 5.19
CA ASP A 134 1.76 3.83 6.17
C ASP A 134 1.78 5.34 5.90
N GLU A 135 0.60 5.95 5.83
CA GLU A 135 0.41 7.34 5.39
C GLU A 135 0.95 7.60 3.97
N SER A 136 0.48 6.82 3.02
CA SER A 136 0.92 6.86 1.61
C SER A 136 0.63 8.19 0.90
N SER A 137 -0.22 9.05 1.46
CA SER A 137 -0.40 10.44 1.00
C SER A 137 0.91 11.25 0.99
N ILE A 138 1.89 10.86 1.80
CA ILE A 138 3.22 11.50 1.82
C ILE A 138 3.96 11.40 0.47
N LEU A 139 3.66 10.37 -0.33
CA LEU A 139 4.30 10.16 -1.64
C LEU A 139 4.10 11.35 -2.58
N LYS A 140 2.98 12.06 -2.49
CA LYS A 140 2.71 13.24 -3.32
C LYS A 140 3.59 14.43 -2.96
N GLY A 141 3.90 14.63 -1.66
CA GLY A 141 4.75 15.72 -1.17
C GLY A 141 6.24 15.48 -1.36
N MET A 142 6.63 14.29 -1.74
CA MET A 142 8.03 13.96 -1.97
C MET A 142 8.53 14.52 -3.31
N GLN A 143 9.77 15.03 -3.31
CA GLN A 143 10.46 15.39 -4.54
C GLN A 143 10.52 14.16 -5.46
N GLY A 144 10.35 14.39 -6.78
CA GLY A 144 10.18 13.34 -7.78
C GLY A 144 11.16 12.17 -7.67
N LYS A 145 12.45 12.45 -7.37
CA LYS A 145 13.47 11.41 -7.21
C LYS A 145 13.17 10.44 -6.07
N ARG A 146 12.78 10.93 -4.89
CA ARG A 146 12.51 10.08 -3.73
C ARG A 146 11.21 9.28 -3.90
N ARG A 147 10.20 9.89 -4.50
CA ARG A 147 8.98 9.18 -4.87
C ARG A 147 9.27 8.03 -5.83
N GLN A 148 10.07 8.29 -6.85
CA GLN A 148 10.48 7.27 -7.82
C GLN A 148 11.22 6.12 -7.15
N GLU A 149 12.17 6.42 -6.27
CA GLU A 149 12.93 5.42 -5.51
C GLU A 149 12.02 4.48 -4.70
N ILE A 150 11.01 5.02 -4.00
CA ILE A 150 10.04 4.21 -3.24
C ILE A 150 9.16 3.39 -4.18
N THR A 151 8.73 3.97 -5.29
CA THR A 151 7.93 3.28 -6.29
C THR A 151 8.72 2.13 -6.92
N ASP A 152 9.95 2.38 -7.35
CA ASP A 152 10.83 1.36 -7.96
C ASP A 152 11.14 0.23 -6.96
N PHE A 153 11.41 0.58 -5.71
CA PHE A 153 11.61 -0.40 -4.64
C PHE A 153 10.35 -1.27 -4.47
N GLY A 154 9.17 -0.65 -4.40
CA GLY A 154 7.91 -1.38 -4.29
C GLY A 154 7.60 -2.23 -5.52
N MET A 155 7.99 -1.80 -6.72
CA MET A 155 7.74 -2.54 -7.97
C MET A 155 8.44 -3.90 -8.01
N SER A 156 9.56 -4.04 -7.33
CA SER A 156 10.28 -5.32 -7.19
C SER A 156 9.59 -6.30 -6.22
N ILE A 157 8.67 -5.82 -5.38
CA ILE A 157 8.04 -6.62 -4.33
C ILE A 157 6.65 -7.07 -4.78
N LYS A 158 6.35 -8.35 -4.56
CA LYS A 158 5.09 -8.98 -5.02
C LYS A 158 3.85 -8.43 -4.30
N TYR A 159 3.87 -8.39 -2.97
CA TYR A 159 2.73 -7.99 -2.14
C TYR A 159 2.88 -6.53 -1.71
N ARG A 160 1.87 -5.69 -2.00
CA ARG A 160 1.94 -4.24 -1.73
C ARG A 160 0.67 -3.76 -1.07
N LEU A 161 0.82 -3.00 0.00
CA LEU A 161 -0.28 -2.36 0.70
C LEU A 161 0.00 -0.87 0.86
N SER A 162 -0.94 -0.05 0.43
CA SER A 162 -0.92 1.40 0.60
C SER A 162 -1.99 1.79 1.61
N CYS A 163 -1.65 2.51 2.66
CA CYS A 163 -2.58 2.93 3.72
C CYS A 163 -2.56 4.44 3.89
N THR A 164 -3.74 5.06 3.91
CA THR A 164 -3.88 6.49 4.24
C THR A 164 -5.29 6.83 4.66
N ALA A 165 -5.44 7.91 5.45
CA ALA A 165 -6.73 8.53 5.71
C ALA A 165 -7.12 9.53 4.61
N THR A 166 -6.14 10.07 3.88
CA THR A 166 -6.32 11.15 2.92
C THR A 166 -5.76 10.76 1.55
N PRO A 167 -6.45 9.87 0.80
CA PRO A 167 -5.93 9.35 -0.47
C PRO A 167 -5.77 10.42 -1.54
N SER A 168 -6.64 11.43 -1.56
CA SER A 168 -6.64 12.54 -2.51
C SER A 168 -7.15 13.83 -1.86
N PRO A 169 -6.40 14.41 -0.91
CA PRO A 169 -6.89 15.54 -0.11
C PRO A 169 -7.12 16.83 -0.92
N ASN A 170 -6.44 17.02 -2.03
CA ASN A 170 -6.58 18.22 -2.84
C ASN A 170 -7.13 17.94 -4.24
N ASP A 171 -6.71 16.84 -4.87
CA ASP A 171 -7.07 16.51 -6.24
C ASP A 171 -7.07 14.98 -6.46
N PHE A 172 -8.04 14.49 -7.22
CA PHE A 172 -8.12 13.06 -7.61
C PHE A 172 -6.89 12.57 -8.39
N MET A 173 -6.14 13.46 -9.03
CA MET A 173 -4.87 13.13 -9.67
C MET A 173 -3.85 12.51 -8.69
N GLU A 174 -3.97 12.81 -7.39
CA GLU A 174 -3.10 12.25 -6.36
C GLU A 174 -3.25 10.73 -6.23
N LEU A 175 -4.40 10.16 -6.63
CA LEU A 175 -4.61 8.72 -6.69
C LEU A 175 -3.66 8.03 -7.69
N GLY A 176 -3.16 8.78 -8.69
CA GLY A 176 -2.19 8.25 -9.65
C GLY A 176 -0.91 7.75 -9.01
N THR A 177 -0.42 8.42 -7.97
CA THR A 177 0.78 7.97 -7.24
C THR A 177 0.54 6.65 -6.50
N GLN A 178 -0.67 6.45 -5.96
CA GLN A 178 -1.08 5.21 -5.32
C GLN A 178 -1.20 4.08 -6.34
N ALA A 179 -1.83 4.35 -7.48
CA ALA A 179 -1.99 3.39 -8.57
C ALA A 179 -0.64 2.95 -9.15
N GLU A 180 0.29 3.89 -9.30
CA GLU A 180 1.65 3.64 -9.78
C GLU A 180 2.45 2.78 -8.80
N PHE A 181 2.45 3.12 -7.51
CA PHE A 181 3.09 2.29 -6.47
C PHE A 181 2.52 0.86 -6.44
N LEU A 182 1.21 0.72 -6.55
CA LEU A 182 0.57 -0.59 -6.59
C LEU A 182 0.82 -1.33 -7.91
N GLY A 183 1.34 -0.66 -8.93
CA GLY A 183 1.57 -1.23 -10.26
C GLY A 183 0.28 -1.58 -10.98
N ILE A 184 -0.77 -0.79 -10.76
CA ILE A 184 -2.07 -0.92 -11.43
C ILE A 184 -2.03 -0.19 -12.77
N MET A 185 -1.57 1.06 -12.76
CA MET A 185 -1.37 1.91 -13.93
C MET A 185 -0.41 3.05 -13.58
N SER A 186 0.23 3.61 -14.59
CA SER A 186 1.01 4.84 -14.44
C SER A 186 0.11 6.05 -14.21
N GLN A 187 0.66 7.12 -13.66
CA GLN A 187 -0.06 8.38 -13.51
C GLN A 187 -0.54 8.94 -14.86
N ILE A 188 0.27 8.79 -15.91
CA ILE A 188 -0.08 9.22 -17.26
C ILE A 188 -1.27 8.43 -17.81
N GLU A 189 -1.27 7.11 -17.64
CA GLU A 189 -2.40 6.26 -18.06
C GLU A 189 -3.67 6.62 -17.30
N MET A 190 -3.58 6.87 -16.00
CA MET A 190 -4.73 7.29 -15.20
C MET A 190 -5.31 8.62 -15.71
N LEU A 191 -4.45 9.60 -15.97
CA LEU A 191 -4.87 10.90 -16.52
C LEU A 191 -5.57 10.72 -17.89
N ALA A 192 -4.97 9.96 -18.78
CA ALA A 192 -5.54 9.72 -20.12
C ALA A 192 -6.89 8.99 -20.08
N MET A 193 -7.11 8.12 -19.07
CA MET A 193 -8.31 7.29 -18.98
C MET A 193 -9.47 7.97 -18.25
N PHE A 194 -9.18 8.75 -17.21
CA PHE A 194 -10.20 9.22 -16.27
C PHE A 194 -10.35 10.73 -16.23
N PHE A 195 -9.46 11.49 -16.87
CA PHE A 195 -9.50 12.95 -16.87
C PHE A 195 -9.65 13.49 -18.29
N ILE A 196 -10.48 14.53 -18.44
CA ILE A 196 -10.61 15.26 -19.70
C ILE A 196 -9.57 16.37 -19.73
N HIS A 197 -8.85 16.48 -20.83
CA HIS A 197 -8.00 17.64 -21.11
C HIS A 197 -8.83 18.64 -21.89
N ASP A 198 -9.36 19.66 -21.26
CA ASP A 198 -10.23 20.67 -21.86
C ASP A 198 -9.48 21.90 -22.43
N GLY A 199 -8.15 21.77 -22.61
CA GLY A 199 -7.34 22.80 -23.30
C GLY A 199 -7.18 24.14 -22.54
N GLY A 200 -7.65 24.20 -21.30
CA GLY A 200 -7.44 25.32 -20.39
C GLY A 200 -6.26 25.05 -19.44
N ASP A 201 -5.76 26.09 -18.76
CA ASP A 201 -4.64 25.99 -17.83
C ASP A 201 -4.97 25.17 -16.54
N GLU A 202 -6.19 24.69 -16.38
CA GLU A 202 -6.63 23.82 -15.30
C GLU A 202 -6.77 22.37 -15.78
N ILE A 203 -5.86 21.52 -15.30
CA ILE A 203 -5.94 20.08 -15.54
C ILE A 203 -7.06 19.49 -14.68
N GLY A 204 -8.12 19.01 -15.36
CA GLY A 204 -8.83 17.88 -14.81
C GLY A 204 -10.14 18.13 -14.11
N ARG A 205 -11.21 18.00 -14.85
CA ARG A 205 -12.45 17.46 -14.25
C ARG A 205 -12.47 15.94 -14.50
N ALA A 206 -12.67 15.17 -13.42
CA ALA A 206 -12.92 13.75 -13.54
C ALA A 206 -14.19 13.52 -14.37
N HIS A 207 -14.18 12.51 -15.24
CA HIS A 207 -15.39 12.03 -15.90
C HIS A 207 -16.32 11.44 -14.82
N VAL A 208 -17.41 12.13 -14.51
CA VAL A 208 -18.51 11.62 -13.69
C VAL A 208 -19.48 10.87 -14.60
#